data_f650f5e64f3fe7d58baebe54d64f15b7
#
_entry.id   f650f5e64f3fe7d58baebe54d64f15b7
#
_cell.length_a   1.000
_cell.length_b   1.000
_cell.length_c   1.000
_cell.angle_alpha   90.00
_cell.angle_beta   90.00
_cell.angle_gamma   90.00
#
_symmetry.space_group_name_H-M   'P 1'
#
loop_
_entity.id
_entity.type
_entity.pdbx_description
1 polymer ?
#
loop_
_entity_poly.entity_id
_entity_poly.type
_entity_poly.pdbx_seq_one_letter_code
_entity_poly.pdbx_strand_id
1 'polypeptide(L)'
;LGEQGFAVRVFDKGRGPGGRMAARRAEIAGEKVSFDHGAQYFAAKSSEFTAQIAAWADAGVVAPWPVAGEDAWVGVPGMNGPLRHMSQQAEVSWGARIERLEREGEGWVLFADGGTHRADIVLVAVPAEQAAGLLAELAPELAAIPATIQSEPCWALMAAFEEQLPITGDCLNDEGGAIGWAARNSAKPSRTGQETWVIHGSAEWSRANLEQSLEEATSKLLAAFFSQTQLPFTQPLHAAAHRWRYAFPQVQSALPAHWDPKRGIGLAGDYLVAPRVEGAWLSGKALAAMIAQGK
;
A
#
# COMPACT_ATOMS: atom_id res chain seq x y z
N LEU A 1 14.62 -13.65 5.27
CA LEU A 1 15.27 -14.64 4.37
C LEU A 1 16.72 -14.26 4.08
N GLY A 2 17.03 -12.99 3.75
CA GLY A 2 18.42 -12.54 3.58
C GLY A 2 19.30 -12.86 4.79
N GLU A 3 18.86 -12.55 5.99
CA GLU A 3 19.52 -12.88 7.26
C GLU A 3 19.70 -14.39 7.51
N GLN A 4 18.91 -15.21 6.81
CA GLN A 4 18.95 -16.67 6.86
C GLN A 4 19.79 -17.28 5.74
N GLY A 5 20.52 -16.46 4.99
CA GLY A 5 21.47 -16.88 3.95
C GLY A 5 20.83 -17.17 2.59
N PHE A 6 19.61 -16.72 2.31
CA PHE A 6 19.06 -16.76 0.96
C PHE A 6 19.49 -15.55 0.14
N ALA A 7 19.83 -15.75 -1.13
CA ALA A 7 19.98 -14.67 -2.08
C ALA A 7 18.58 -14.18 -2.49
N VAL A 8 18.20 -13.00 -2.02
CA VAL A 8 16.85 -12.46 -2.23
C VAL A 8 16.88 -11.35 -3.26
N ARG A 9 16.07 -11.46 -4.30
CA ARG A 9 15.78 -10.40 -5.26
C ARG A 9 14.30 -10.11 -5.28
N VAL A 10 13.96 -8.82 -5.24
CA VAL A 10 12.57 -8.34 -5.26
C VAL A 10 12.28 -7.67 -6.60
N PHE A 11 11.13 -7.96 -7.18
CA PHE A 11 10.62 -7.30 -8.38
C PHE A 11 9.36 -6.53 -8.04
N ASP A 12 9.34 -5.25 -8.32
CA ASP A 12 8.17 -4.38 -8.10
C ASP A 12 7.87 -3.58 -9.38
N LYS A 13 6.61 -3.61 -9.81
CA LYS A 13 6.13 -2.81 -10.96
C LYS A 13 6.14 -1.30 -10.69
N GLY A 14 6.17 -0.88 -9.42
CA GLY A 14 6.26 0.51 -9.01
C GLY A 14 7.63 1.10 -9.29
N ARG A 15 7.69 2.40 -9.52
CA ARG A 15 8.94 3.14 -9.75
C ARG A 15 9.77 3.40 -8.48
N GLY A 16 9.33 2.86 -7.36
CA GLY A 16 9.98 2.99 -6.07
C GLY A 16 9.15 2.38 -4.94
N PRO A 17 9.72 2.34 -3.71
CA PRO A 17 9.10 1.67 -2.58
C PRO A 17 7.77 2.31 -2.17
N GLY A 18 6.79 1.48 -1.82
CA GLY A 18 5.53 1.97 -1.24
C GLY A 18 4.33 1.09 -1.50
N GLY A 19 4.06 0.69 -2.75
CA GLY A 19 2.80 0.03 -3.05
C GLY A 19 1.61 0.84 -2.50
N ARG A 20 0.75 0.23 -1.68
CA ARG A 20 -0.36 0.93 -1.01
C ARG A 20 0.07 1.87 0.14
N MET A 21 1.35 1.89 0.51
CA MET A 21 1.96 2.91 1.38
C MET A 21 2.74 3.96 0.58
N ALA A 22 2.54 4.08 -0.73
CA ALA A 22 3.28 5.01 -1.56
C ALA A 22 2.96 6.47 -1.22
N ALA A 23 3.99 7.31 -1.31
CA ALA A 23 3.85 8.76 -1.32
C ALA A 23 4.04 9.27 -2.76
N ARG A 24 3.08 10.04 -3.26
CA ARG A 24 3.11 10.63 -4.60
C ARG A 24 3.66 12.05 -4.53
N ARG A 25 4.55 12.39 -5.43
CA ARG A 25 5.14 13.73 -5.51
C ARG A 25 4.48 14.52 -6.63
N ALA A 26 4.28 15.81 -6.36
CA ALA A 26 3.89 16.82 -7.35
C ALA A 26 4.82 18.04 -7.22
N GLU A 27 4.99 18.77 -8.29
CA GLU A 27 5.62 20.09 -8.27
C GLU A 27 4.51 21.14 -8.28
N ILE A 28 4.48 22.00 -7.25
CA ILE A 28 3.43 22.97 -7.02
C ILE A 28 4.08 24.29 -6.67
N ALA A 29 3.83 25.32 -7.48
CA ALA A 29 4.46 26.64 -7.32
C ALA A 29 6.01 26.60 -7.20
N GLY A 30 6.66 25.66 -7.91
CA GLY A 30 8.12 25.49 -7.89
C GLY A 30 8.64 24.64 -6.71
N GLU A 31 7.78 24.17 -5.83
CA GLU A 31 8.15 23.33 -4.68
C GLU A 31 7.74 21.86 -4.89
N LYS A 32 8.56 20.93 -4.38
CA LYS A 32 8.24 19.51 -4.39
C LYS A 32 7.38 19.15 -3.18
N VAL A 33 6.13 18.85 -3.44
CA VAL A 33 5.14 18.46 -2.43
C VAL A 33 4.90 16.94 -2.51
N SER A 34 4.73 16.29 -1.35
CA SER A 34 4.49 14.85 -1.25
C SER A 34 3.14 14.57 -0.60
N PHE A 35 2.38 13.64 -1.17
CA PHE A 35 1.08 13.21 -0.68
C PHE A 35 1.10 11.72 -0.34
N ASP A 36 0.68 11.36 0.86
CA ASP A 36 0.47 9.96 1.27
C ASP A 36 -0.90 9.48 0.75
N HIS A 37 -0.98 9.15 -0.53
CA HIS A 37 -2.27 8.90 -1.20
C HIS A 37 -2.82 7.47 -1.03
N GLY A 38 -2.09 6.61 -0.34
CA GLY A 38 -2.53 5.27 0.06
C GLY A 38 -2.88 5.22 1.55
N ALA A 39 -2.25 4.32 2.31
CA ALA A 39 -2.43 4.23 3.75
C ALA A 39 -2.13 5.58 4.42
N GLN A 40 -3.02 6.02 5.32
CA GLN A 40 -2.91 7.31 5.97
C GLN A 40 -2.12 7.25 7.28
N TYR A 41 -2.18 6.12 7.93
CA TYR A 41 -1.45 5.75 9.14
C TYR A 41 -1.43 4.23 9.28
N PHE A 42 -0.74 3.71 10.28
CA PHE A 42 -0.81 2.32 10.71
C PHE A 42 -0.67 2.25 12.24
N ALA A 43 -1.17 1.16 12.81
CA ALA A 43 -1.11 0.88 14.24
C ALA A 43 -0.74 -0.59 14.44
N ALA A 44 -0.13 -0.92 15.60
CA ALA A 44 0.14 -2.28 15.99
C ALA A 44 -1.05 -2.88 16.75
N LYS A 45 -1.32 -4.15 16.51
CA LYS A 45 -2.25 -4.97 17.30
C LYS A 45 -1.54 -6.16 17.96
N SER A 46 -0.39 -6.57 17.41
CA SER A 46 0.46 -7.62 17.95
C SER A 46 1.73 -7.07 18.60
N SER A 47 2.26 -7.77 19.60
CA SER A 47 3.53 -7.44 20.25
C SER A 47 4.70 -7.48 19.27
N GLU A 48 4.66 -8.39 18.29
CA GLU A 48 5.69 -8.51 17.26
C GLU A 48 5.76 -7.28 16.37
N PHE A 49 4.59 -6.78 15.94
CA PHE A 49 4.57 -5.58 15.10
C PHE A 49 4.85 -4.32 15.91
N THR A 50 4.49 -4.29 17.20
CA THR A 50 4.91 -3.23 18.14
C THR A 50 6.43 -3.14 18.23
N ALA A 51 7.12 -4.29 18.36
CA ALA A 51 8.58 -4.33 18.36
C ALA A 51 9.19 -3.85 17.02
N GLN A 52 8.54 -4.18 15.90
CA GLN A 52 8.97 -3.70 14.59
C GLN A 52 8.80 -2.19 14.44
N ILE A 53 7.69 -1.62 14.92
CA ILE A 53 7.49 -0.16 14.93
C ILE A 53 8.56 0.52 15.78
N ALA A 54 8.89 -0.03 16.96
CA ALA A 54 9.96 0.51 17.80
C ALA A 54 11.31 0.54 17.06
N ALA A 55 11.67 -0.56 16.38
CA ALA A 55 12.90 -0.59 15.58
C ALA A 55 12.88 0.44 14.42
N TRP A 56 11.73 0.66 13.78
CA TRP A 56 11.60 1.72 12.76
C TRP A 56 11.63 3.13 13.34
N ALA A 57 11.13 3.31 14.57
CA ALA A 57 11.22 4.59 15.27
C ALA A 57 12.67 4.92 15.66
N ASP A 58 13.42 3.93 16.15
CA ASP A 58 14.87 4.06 16.45
C ASP A 58 15.67 4.39 15.17
N ALA A 59 15.27 3.83 14.04
CA ALA A 59 15.85 4.16 12.73
C ALA A 59 15.37 5.51 12.16
N GLY A 60 14.45 6.21 12.82
CA GLY A 60 13.92 7.50 12.38
C GLY A 60 13.07 7.47 11.13
N VAL A 61 12.49 6.30 10.78
CA VAL A 61 11.69 6.12 9.56
C VAL A 61 10.18 6.08 9.81
N VAL A 62 9.76 6.19 11.07
CA VAL A 62 8.37 6.38 11.48
C VAL A 62 8.28 7.38 12.62
N ALA A 63 7.10 7.99 12.78
CA ALA A 63 6.79 8.88 13.90
C ALA A 63 5.35 8.65 14.38
N PRO A 64 5.04 8.89 15.67
CA PRO A 64 3.67 8.85 16.18
C PRO A 64 2.84 9.98 15.55
N TRP A 65 1.57 9.67 15.28
CA TRP A 65 0.61 10.64 14.77
C TRP A 65 -0.76 10.47 15.48
N PRO A 66 -0.86 10.93 16.74
CA PRO A 66 -2.00 10.66 17.63
C PRO A 66 -3.32 11.30 17.17
N VAL A 67 -3.29 12.16 16.15
CA VAL A 67 -4.50 12.72 15.53
C VAL A 67 -5.41 11.65 14.93
N ALA A 68 -4.84 10.54 14.44
CA ALA A 68 -5.60 9.42 13.88
C ALA A 68 -5.91 8.30 14.89
N GLY A 69 -5.44 8.44 16.13
CA GLY A 69 -5.59 7.45 17.20
C GLY A 69 -4.34 7.42 18.09
N GLU A 70 -4.49 7.08 19.37
CA GLU A 70 -3.38 7.10 20.35
C GLU A 70 -2.20 6.20 19.92
N ASP A 71 -2.48 5.10 19.22
CA ASP A 71 -1.51 4.12 18.73
C ASP A 71 -1.15 4.31 17.23
N ALA A 72 -1.53 5.43 16.63
CA ALA A 72 -1.30 5.68 15.21
C ALA A 72 0.13 6.15 14.92
N TRP A 73 0.71 5.59 13.86
CA TRP A 73 2.05 5.89 13.36
C TRP A 73 2.01 6.23 11.87
N VAL A 74 2.94 7.05 11.44
CA VAL A 74 3.16 7.37 10.02
C VAL A 74 4.61 7.14 9.64
N GLY A 75 4.86 6.79 8.38
CA GLY A 75 6.21 6.75 7.83
C GLY A 75 6.82 8.15 7.71
N VAL A 76 8.15 8.26 7.76
CA VAL A 76 8.91 9.52 7.69
C VAL A 76 10.02 9.38 6.62
N PRO A 77 10.25 10.39 5.76
CA PRO A 77 9.53 11.67 5.59
C PRO A 77 8.19 11.54 4.85
N GLY A 78 7.79 10.40 4.40
CA GLY A 78 6.53 10.04 3.76
C GLY A 78 6.11 8.65 4.21
N MET A 79 4.86 8.26 3.94
CA MET A 79 4.30 6.98 4.40
C MET A 79 5.14 5.76 3.96
N ASN A 80 5.86 5.87 2.86
CA ASN A 80 6.77 4.83 2.36
C ASN A 80 8.15 4.79 3.06
N GLY A 81 8.38 5.56 4.12
CA GLY A 81 9.64 5.60 4.87
C GLY A 81 10.14 4.21 5.31
N PRO A 82 9.33 3.40 6.02
CA PRO A 82 9.70 2.06 6.43
C PRO A 82 10.08 1.15 5.25
N LEU A 83 9.30 1.20 4.17
CA LEU A 83 9.55 0.36 3.00
C LEU A 83 10.82 0.78 2.25
N ARG A 84 11.13 2.08 2.24
CA ARG A 84 12.40 2.58 1.70
C ARG A 84 13.58 2.07 2.54
N HIS A 85 13.46 2.08 3.85
CA HIS A 85 14.48 1.55 4.76
C HIS A 85 14.69 0.05 4.53
N MET A 86 13.61 -0.73 4.48
CA MET A 86 13.67 -2.18 4.23
C MET A 86 14.25 -2.50 2.84
N SER A 87 13.95 -1.72 1.82
CA SER A 87 14.44 -1.95 0.45
C SER A 87 15.96 -1.77 0.31
N GLN A 88 16.62 -1.09 1.25
CA GLN A 88 18.07 -0.99 1.27
C GLN A 88 18.76 -2.29 1.68
N GLN A 89 18.02 -3.24 2.26
CA GLN A 89 18.53 -4.53 2.74
C GLN A 89 18.32 -5.67 1.72
N ALA A 90 17.83 -5.36 0.52
CA ALA A 90 17.55 -6.34 -0.52
C ALA A 90 17.88 -5.78 -1.92
N GLU A 91 18.19 -6.66 -2.86
CA GLU A 91 18.27 -6.28 -4.28
C GLU A 91 16.84 -6.09 -4.82
N VAL A 92 16.46 -4.86 -5.18
CA VAL A 92 15.13 -4.53 -5.69
C VAL A 92 15.20 -4.01 -7.11
N SER A 93 14.46 -4.64 -8.02
CA SER A 93 14.24 -4.19 -9.40
C SER A 93 12.93 -3.41 -9.45
N TRP A 94 13.03 -2.09 -9.54
CA TRP A 94 11.88 -1.18 -9.66
C TRP A 94 11.42 -1.05 -11.11
N GLY A 95 10.11 -0.83 -11.33
CA GLY A 95 9.52 -0.75 -12.66
C GLY A 95 9.49 -2.11 -13.37
N ALA A 96 9.72 -3.19 -12.67
CA ALA A 96 9.82 -4.55 -13.19
C ALA A 96 8.56 -5.34 -12.85
N ARG A 97 7.59 -5.32 -13.75
CA ARG A 97 6.38 -6.13 -13.61
C ARG A 97 6.67 -7.56 -14.05
N ILE A 98 6.42 -8.52 -13.16
CA ILE A 98 6.39 -9.93 -13.56
C ILE A 98 5.04 -10.20 -14.22
N GLU A 99 5.08 -10.57 -15.48
CA GLU A 99 3.88 -10.85 -16.28
C GLU A 99 3.51 -12.32 -16.28
N ARG A 100 4.52 -13.19 -16.20
CA ARG A 100 4.37 -14.62 -16.32
C ARG A 100 5.49 -15.36 -15.59
N LEU A 101 5.17 -16.54 -15.09
CA LEU A 101 6.10 -17.51 -14.50
C LEU A 101 6.09 -18.77 -15.36
N GLU A 102 7.20 -19.50 -15.40
CA GLU A 102 7.29 -20.85 -15.98
C GLU A 102 8.17 -21.74 -15.12
N ARG A 103 7.92 -23.05 -15.17
CA ARG A 103 8.82 -24.05 -14.58
C ARG A 103 9.97 -24.37 -15.52
N GLU A 104 11.20 -24.38 -14.99
CA GLU A 104 12.39 -24.83 -15.72
C GLU A 104 13.17 -25.81 -14.81
N GLY A 105 13.00 -27.11 -15.04
CA GLY A 105 13.53 -28.14 -14.13
C GLY A 105 12.91 -28.03 -12.72
N GLU A 106 13.73 -27.90 -11.71
CA GLU A 106 13.29 -27.70 -10.32
C GLU A 106 13.10 -26.22 -9.95
N GLY A 107 13.51 -25.29 -10.83
CA GLY A 107 13.43 -23.85 -10.61
C GLY A 107 12.32 -23.17 -11.41
N TRP A 108 12.42 -21.85 -11.47
CA TRP A 108 11.46 -20.93 -12.07
C TRP A 108 12.14 -19.98 -13.04
N VAL A 109 11.43 -19.66 -14.14
CA VAL A 109 11.73 -18.52 -15.01
C VAL A 109 10.65 -17.47 -14.82
N LEU A 110 11.08 -16.25 -14.51
CA LEU A 110 10.22 -15.09 -14.35
C LEU A 110 10.37 -14.20 -15.57
N PHE A 111 9.26 -13.87 -16.21
CA PHE A 111 9.21 -12.96 -17.36
C PHE A 111 8.77 -11.58 -16.87
N ALA A 112 9.67 -10.63 -17.00
CA ALA A 112 9.45 -9.24 -16.58
C ALA A 112 9.54 -8.30 -17.77
N ASP A 113 8.97 -7.09 -17.62
CA ASP A 113 9.30 -5.97 -18.49
C ASP A 113 10.83 -5.78 -18.51
N GLY A 114 11.49 -6.03 -19.63
CA GLY A 114 12.93 -5.86 -19.76
C GLY A 114 13.79 -7.13 -19.63
N GLY A 115 13.20 -8.33 -19.52
CA GLY A 115 13.98 -9.57 -19.58
C GLY A 115 13.43 -10.72 -18.74
N THR A 116 14.23 -11.79 -18.72
CA THR A 116 13.91 -13.00 -17.97
C THR A 116 14.88 -13.20 -16.80
N HIS A 117 14.36 -13.75 -15.71
CA HIS A 117 15.14 -14.04 -14.50
C HIS A 117 14.88 -15.47 -14.05
N ARG A 118 15.85 -16.07 -13.36
CA ARG A 118 15.74 -17.41 -12.80
C ARG A 118 15.80 -17.39 -11.28
N ALA A 119 15.07 -18.30 -10.67
CA ALA A 119 15.06 -18.46 -9.21
C ALA A 119 14.72 -19.92 -8.84
N ASP A 120 15.25 -20.39 -7.73
CA ASP A 120 14.88 -21.70 -7.16
C ASP A 120 13.52 -21.60 -6.46
N ILE A 121 13.23 -20.45 -5.87
CA ILE A 121 12.02 -20.17 -5.08
C ILE A 121 11.38 -18.88 -5.57
N VAL A 122 10.06 -18.88 -5.71
CA VAL A 122 9.26 -17.70 -6.03
C VAL A 122 8.27 -17.41 -4.92
N LEU A 123 8.28 -16.17 -4.42
CA LEU A 123 7.32 -15.69 -3.41
C LEU A 123 6.43 -14.62 -4.03
N VAL A 124 5.13 -14.88 -4.06
CA VAL A 124 4.13 -13.98 -4.62
C VAL A 124 3.51 -13.15 -3.51
N ALA A 125 3.82 -11.85 -3.49
CA ALA A 125 3.37 -10.89 -2.48
C ALA A 125 2.70 -9.66 -3.13
N VAL A 126 1.87 -9.91 -4.14
CA VAL A 126 1.07 -8.89 -4.84
C VAL A 126 -0.39 -8.95 -4.39
N PRO A 127 -1.25 -7.96 -4.73
CA PRO A 127 -2.68 -8.03 -4.41
C PRO A 127 -3.33 -9.34 -4.86
N ALA A 128 -4.35 -9.80 -4.12
CA ALA A 128 -4.96 -11.11 -4.31
C ALA A 128 -5.38 -11.39 -5.75
N GLU A 129 -6.05 -10.44 -6.40
CA GLU A 129 -6.53 -10.60 -7.78
C GLU A 129 -5.37 -10.75 -8.78
N GLN A 130 -4.23 -10.11 -8.50
CA GLN A 130 -3.02 -10.25 -9.33
C GLN A 130 -2.30 -11.58 -9.05
N ALA A 131 -2.26 -12.01 -7.78
CA ALA A 131 -1.69 -13.29 -7.40
C ALA A 131 -2.49 -14.46 -8.02
N ALA A 132 -3.82 -14.42 -7.96
CA ALA A 132 -4.69 -15.41 -8.58
C ALA A 132 -4.38 -15.57 -10.07
N GLY A 133 -4.30 -14.46 -10.82
CA GLY A 133 -4.00 -14.50 -12.25
C GLY A 133 -2.59 -15.03 -12.55
N LEU A 134 -1.59 -14.65 -11.76
CA LEU A 134 -0.21 -15.09 -11.98
C LEU A 134 0.01 -16.58 -11.71
N LEU A 135 -0.77 -17.16 -10.78
CA LEU A 135 -0.62 -18.55 -10.32
C LEU A 135 -1.57 -19.53 -11.00
N ALA A 136 -2.58 -19.06 -11.74
CA ALA A 136 -3.72 -19.86 -12.20
C ALA A 136 -3.31 -21.16 -12.94
N GLU A 137 -2.34 -21.09 -13.83
CA GLU A 137 -1.92 -22.23 -14.64
C GLU A 137 -0.87 -23.11 -13.95
N LEU A 138 -0.05 -22.51 -13.08
CA LEU A 138 1.15 -23.18 -12.55
C LEU A 138 0.94 -23.81 -11.17
N ALA A 139 0.08 -23.23 -10.38
CA ALA A 139 -0.25 -23.68 -9.04
C ALA A 139 -1.74 -23.42 -8.73
N PRO A 140 -2.66 -24.11 -9.42
CA PRO A 140 -4.10 -23.82 -9.33
C PRO A 140 -4.67 -23.96 -7.92
N GLU A 141 -4.15 -24.89 -7.12
CA GLU A 141 -4.54 -25.05 -5.72
C GLU A 141 -4.15 -23.82 -4.88
N LEU A 142 -2.95 -23.28 -5.13
CA LEU A 142 -2.49 -22.06 -4.47
C LEU A 142 -3.22 -20.83 -5.01
N ALA A 143 -3.50 -20.77 -6.30
CA ALA A 143 -4.24 -19.70 -6.96
C ALA A 143 -5.70 -19.61 -6.49
N ALA A 144 -6.32 -20.74 -6.12
CA ALA A 144 -7.68 -20.79 -5.61
C ALA A 144 -7.87 -19.94 -4.32
N ILE A 145 -6.82 -19.78 -3.52
CA ILE A 145 -6.87 -19.00 -2.28
C ILE A 145 -7.11 -17.51 -2.59
N PRO A 146 -6.22 -16.82 -3.32
CA PRO A 146 -6.43 -15.41 -3.63
C PRO A 146 -7.60 -15.19 -4.61
N ALA A 147 -8.03 -16.19 -5.38
CA ALA A 147 -9.17 -16.08 -6.29
C ALA A 147 -10.52 -15.89 -5.57
N THR A 148 -10.62 -16.27 -4.29
CA THR A 148 -11.82 -16.04 -3.48
C THR A 148 -11.89 -14.62 -2.90
N ILE A 149 -10.79 -13.89 -2.93
CA ILE A 149 -10.67 -12.58 -2.30
C ILE A 149 -11.24 -11.51 -3.24
N GLN A 150 -12.07 -10.65 -2.69
CA GLN A 150 -12.54 -9.44 -3.35
C GLN A 150 -12.00 -8.23 -2.61
N SER A 151 -11.41 -7.31 -3.34
CA SER A 151 -10.89 -6.06 -2.77
C SER A 151 -11.88 -4.92 -3.01
N GLU A 152 -12.16 -4.17 -1.96
CA GLU A 152 -12.86 -2.90 -2.09
C GLU A 152 -11.94 -1.85 -2.70
N PRO A 153 -12.40 -1.07 -3.68
CA PRO A 153 -11.62 0.01 -4.24
C PRO A 153 -11.62 1.24 -3.33
N CYS A 154 -10.67 2.13 -3.57
CA CYS A 154 -10.64 3.45 -2.95
C CYS A 154 -10.16 4.50 -3.96
N TRP A 155 -10.91 5.56 -4.12
CA TRP A 155 -10.44 6.76 -4.77
C TRP A 155 -9.75 7.67 -3.74
N ALA A 156 -8.59 8.18 -4.08
CA ALA A 156 -7.82 9.10 -3.25
C ALA A 156 -7.60 10.41 -4.02
N LEU A 157 -8.11 11.52 -3.52
CA LEU A 157 -7.84 12.86 -4.03
C LEU A 157 -6.69 13.47 -3.24
N MET A 158 -5.71 14.00 -3.93
CA MET A 158 -4.61 14.82 -3.41
C MET A 158 -4.88 16.27 -3.79
N ALA A 159 -5.01 17.14 -2.81
CA ALA A 159 -5.27 18.56 -3.03
C ALA A 159 -4.26 19.43 -2.27
N ALA A 160 -3.81 20.53 -2.90
CA ALA A 160 -2.98 21.53 -2.26
C ALA A 160 -3.63 22.90 -2.40
N PHE A 161 -3.50 23.71 -1.38
CA PHE A 161 -4.09 25.05 -1.29
C PHE A 161 -3.02 26.08 -0.94
N GLU A 162 -3.25 27.31 -1.35
CA GLU A 162 -2.35 28.43 -1.08
C GLU A 162 -2.35 28.79 0.41
N GLU A 163 -3.52 28.80 1.03
CA GLU A 163 -3.72 29.12 2.43
C GLU A 163 -4.29 27.92 3.19
N GLN A 164 -4.09 27.90 4.50
CA GLN A 164 -4.65 26.88 5.37
C GLN A 164 -6.19 26.96 5.36
N LEU A 165 -6.83 25.84 5.07
CA LEU A 165 -8.29 25.75 5.14
C LEU A 165 -8.76 25.83 6.60
N PRO A 166 -9.85 26.59 6.90
CA PRO A 166 -10.38 26.77 8.26
C PRO A 166 -11.15 25.53 8.74
N ILE A 167 -10.49 24.36 8.65
CA ILE A 167 -11.02 23.07 9.10
C ILE A 167 -10.42 22.80 10.48
N THR A 168 -11.30 22.57 11.45
CA THR A 168 -10.89 22.18 12.80
C THR A 168 -10.40 20.75 12.81
N GLY A 169 -9.17 20.55 13.30
CA GLY A 169 -8.49 19.24 13.31
C GLY A 169 -7.83 18.89 11.99
N ASP A 170 -7.02 17.83 12.03
CA ASP A 170 -6.19 17.38 10.91
C ASP A 170 -6.69 16.07 10.28
N CYS A 171 -7.78 15.52 10.80
CA CYS A 171 -8.50 14.39 10.26
C CYS A 171 -10.01 14.63 10.26
N LEU A 172 -10.65 14.17 9.21
CA LEU A 172 -12.09 14.06 9.09
C LEU A 172 -12.44 12.59 8.86
N ASN A 173 -13.38 12.09 9.63
CA ASN A 173 -13.96 10.77 9.45
C ASN A 173 -15.46 10.97 9.28
N ASP A 174 -16.02 10.51 8.18
CA ASP A 174 -17.45 10.69 7.91
C ASP A 174 -18.11 9.33 7.70
N GLU A 175 -19.19 9.12 8.44
CA GLU A 175 -19.96 7.88 8.47
C GLU A 175 -21.20 7.96 7.57
N GLY A 176 -21.10 8.43 6.34
CA GLY A 176 -22.30 8.38 5.48
C GLY A 176 -22.27 9.25 4.24
N GLY A 177 -21.16 9.94 3.99
CA GLY A 177 -21.00 10.78 2.80
C GLY A 177 -20.19 10.13 1.68
N ALA A 178 -19.87 10.94 0.68
CA ALA A 178 -18.98 10.55 -0.42
C ALA A 178 -17.52 10.42 0.05
N ILE A 179 -17.13 11.16 1.09
CA ILE A 179 -15.79 11.12 1.69
C ILE A 179 -15.85 10.19 2.91
N GLY A 180 -15.07 9.13 2.90
CA GLY A 180 -14.94 8.23 4.06
C GLY A 180 -13.84 8.66 5.03
N TRP A 181 -12.80 9.33 4.52
CA TRP A 181 -11.68 9.83 5.31
C TRP A 181 -11.01 11.01 4.62
N ALA A 182 -10.60 12.01 5.40
CA ALA A 182 -9.69 13.03 4.90
C ALA A 182 -8.65 13.37 5.97
N ALA A 183 -7.42 13.64 5.54
CA ALA A 183 -6.34 14.04 6.41
C ALA A 183 -5.61 15.27 5.85
N ARG A 184 -5.32 16.24 6.73
CA ARG A 184 -4.37 17.31 6.46
C ARG A 184 -2.97 16.69 6.37
N ASN A 185 -2.56 16.39 5.15
CA ASN A 185 -1.31 15.69 4.93
C ASN A 185 -0.10 16.53 5.40
N SER A 186 -0.16 17.86 5.26
CA SER A 186 0.86 18.80 5.75
C SER A 186 1.03 18.82 7.28
N ALA A 187 0.04 18.38 8.05
CA ALA A 187 0.12 18.27 9.50
C ALA A 187 0.82 16.99 10.01
N LYS A 188 1.09 16.04 9.11
CA LYS A 188 1.82 14.83 9.50
C LYS A 188 3.30 15.13 9.75
N PRO A 189 3.97 14.41 10.65
CA PRO A 189 5.40 14.56 10.90
C PRO A 189 6.24 14.57 9.62
N SER A 190 7.16 15.53 9.52
CA SER A 190 8.09 15.73 8.39
C SER A 190 7.44 16.01 7.02
N ARG A 191 6.17 16.41 6.96
CA ARG A 191 5.55 17.00 5.77
C ARG A 191 5.60 18.51 5.96
N THR A 192 6.40 19.16 5.15
CA THR A 192 6.57 20.64 5.17
C THR A 192 6.05 21.24 3.90
N GLY A 193 5.77 22.53 3.92
CA GLY A 193 5.33 23.29 2.77
C GLY A 193 3.87 23.68 2.81
N GLN A 194 3.24 23.71 1.65
CA GLN A 194 1.87 24.17 1.47
C GLN A 194 0.84 23.33 2.19
N GLU A 195 -0.32 23.94 2.42
CA GLU A 195 -1.50 23.24 2.92
C GLU A 195 -1.89 22.12 1.96
N THR A 196 -1.83 20.87 2.43
CA THR A 196 -2.18 19.71 1.62
C THR A 196 -3.15 18.78 2.32
N TRP A 197 -4.08 18.25 1.56
CA TRP A 197 -5.06 17.27 2.00
C TRP A 197 -5.01 16.02 1.13
N VAL A 198 -5.17 14.86 1.78
CA VAL A 198 -5.48 13.60 1.12
C VAL A 198 -6.88 13.18 1.55
N ILE A 199 -7.75 12.96 0.58
CA ILE A 199 -9.17 12.74 0.76
C ILE A 199 -9.53 11.42 0.10
N HIS A 200 -10.02 10.47 0.89
CA HIS A 200 -10.45 9.15 0.42
C HIS A 200 -11.97 9.13 0.22
N GLY A 201 -12.41 8.72 -0.94
CA GLY A 201 -13.81 8.38 -1.17
C GLY A 201 -14.24 7.22 -0.27
N SER A 202 -15.47 7.26 0.22
CA SER A 202 -16.06 6.13 0.95
C SER A 202 -16.06 4.86 0.07
N ALA A 203 -16.16 3.68 0.69
CA ALA A 203 -16.19 2.42 -0.05
C ALA A 203 -17.37 2.37 -1.03
N GLU A 204 -18.55 2.84 -0.61
CA GLU A 204 -19.75 2.90 -1.46
C GLU A 204 -19.53 3.84 -2.64
N TRP A 205 -19.08 5.07 -2.37
CA TRP A 205 -18.81 6.04 -3.43
C TRP A 205 -17.73 5.54 -4.40
N SER A 206 -16.67 4.95 -3.87
CA SER A 206 -15.56 4.43 -4.68
C SER A 206 -15.99 3.29 -5.60
N ARG A 207 -16.86 2.38 -5.13
CA ARG A 207 -17.45 1.32 -5.96
C ARG A 207 -18.35 1.88 -7.06
N ALA A 208 -19.25 2.78 -6.68
CA ALA A 208 -20.21 3.38 -7.62
C ALA A 208 -19.52 4.21 -8.72
N ASN A 209 -18.34 4.74 -8.45
CA ASN A 209 -17.59 5.61 -9.36
C ASN A 209 -16.29 4.97 -9.87
N LEU A 210 -16.14 3.64 -9.77
CA LEU A 210 -14.87 2.95 -10.03
C LEU A 210 -14.31 3.21 -11.45
N GLU A 211 -15.17 3.28 -12.45
CA GLU A 211 -14.75 3.41 -13.86
C GLU A 211 -14.76 4.85 -14.38
N GLN A 212 -14.94 5.83 -13.49
CA GLN A 212 -14.82 7.24 -13.90
C GLN A 212 -13.40 7.61 -14.32
N SER A 213 -13.29 8.66 -15.12
CA SER A 213 -11.99 9.26 -15.43
C SER A 213 -11.35 9.89 -14.19
N LEU A 214 -10.04 10.13 -14.24
CA LEU A 214 -9.32 10.79 -13.15
C LEU A 214 -9.87 12.21 -12.93
N GLU A 215 -10.20 12.91 -13.99
CA GLU A 215 -10.72 14.28 -13.98
C GLU A 215 -12.10 14.35 -13.33
N GLU A 216 -13.00 13.44 -13.69
CA GLU A 216 -14.34 13.36 -13.11
C GLU A 216 -14.28 13.02 -11.63
N ALA A 217 -13.46 12.03 -11.25
CA ALA A 217 -13.27 11.66 -9.85
C ALA A 217 -12.65 12.81 -9.04
N THR A 218 -11.67 13.54 -9.60
CA THR A 218 -11.07 14.72 -8.99
C THR A 218 -12.13 15.78 -8.69
N SER A 219 -12.91 16.15 -9.70
CA SER A 219 -13.93 17.19 -9.59
C SER A 219 -15.02 16.83 -8.57
N LYS A 220 -15.51 15.59 -8.61
CA LYS A 220 -16.57 15.11 -7.70
C LYS A 220 -16.09 15.01 -6.25
N LEU A 221 -14.90 14.47 -6.01
CA LEU A 221 -14.35 14.36 -4.65
C LEU A 221 -14.03 15.74 -4.06
N LEU A 222 -13.53 16.67 -4.89
CA LEU A 222 -13.27 18.03 -4.45
C LEU A 222 -14.59 18.74 -4.06
N ALA A 223 -15.62 18.61 -4.88
CA ALA A 223 -16.95 19.16 -4.57
C ALA A 223 -17.55 18.55 -3.31
N ALA A 224 -17.44 17.23 -3.15
CA ALA A 224 -17.89 16.52 -1.95
C ALA A 224 -17.16 16.97 -0.70
N PHE A 225 -15.85 17.18 -0.78
CA PHE A 225 -15.02 17.66 0.33
C PHE A 225 -15.49 19.03 0.84
N PHE A 226 -15.70 20.00 -0.05
CA PHE A 226 -16.20 21.32 0.33
C PHE A 226 -17.66 21.28 0.82
N SER A 227 -18.49 20.41 0.25
CA SER A 227 -19.86 20.22 0.72
C SER A 227 -19.91 19.64 2.13
N GLN A 228 -19.11 18.60 2.43
CA GLN A 228 -19.10 17.96 3.76
C GLN A 228 -18.44 18.83 4.83
N THR A 229 -17.43 19.62 4.47
CA THR A 229 -16.80 20.58 5.40
C THR A 229 -17.60 21.86 5.57
N GLN A 230 -18.66 22.07 4.78
CA GLN A 230 -19.48 23.29 4.76
C GLN A 230 -18.66 24.56 4.50
N LEU A 231 -17.54 24.42 3.81
CA LEU A 231 -16.71 25.56 3.44
C LEU A 231 -17.08 26.09 2.05
N PRO A 232 -16.91 27.39 1.80
CA PRO A 232 -16.93 27.92 0.45
C PRO A 232 -15.87 27.22 -0.40
N PHE A 233 -16.22 26.95 -1.68
CA PHE A 233 -15.25 26.38 -2.59
C PHE A 233 -14.02 27.28 -2.71
N THR A 234 -12.85 26.69 -2.47
CA THR A 234 -11.55 27.33 -2.65
C THR A 234 -10.81 26.61 -3.76
N GLN A 235 -10.35 27.36 -4.76
CA GLN A 235 -9.61 26.82 -5.87
C GLN A 235 -8.28 26.23 -5.39
N PRO A 236 -8.02 24.94 -5.59
CA PRO A 236 -6.74 24.35 -5.22
C PRO A 236 -5.64 24.76 -6.20
N LEU A 237 -4.41 24.88 -5.71
CA LEU A 237 -3.19 25.00 -6.54
C LEU A 237 -2.91 23.69 -7.30
N HIS A 238 -3.30 22.57 -6.72
CA HIS A 238 -3.17 21.24 -7.30
C HIS A 238 -4.32 20.35 -6.83
N ALA A 239 -4.89 19.59 -7.75
CA ALA A 239 -5.84 18.54 -7.41
C ALA A 239 -5.67 17.38 -8.40
N ALA A 240 -5.49 16.17 -7.88
CA ALA A 240 -5.36 14.96 -8.69
C ALA A 240 -5.89 13.73 -7.95
N ALA A 241 -6.78 13.00 -8.59
CA ALA A 241 -7.26 11.73 -8.04
C ALA A 241 -6.36 10.55 -8.44
N HIS A 242 -6.37 9.53 -7.62
CA HIS A 242 -5.77 8.23 -7.87
C HIS A 242 -6.76 7.11 -7.54
N ARG A 243 -6.81 6.10 -8.38
CA ARG A 243 -7.71 4.96 -8.23
C ARG A 243 -6.96 3.74 -7.70
N TRP A 244 -7.23 3.37 -6.46
CA TRP A 244 -6.80 2.11 -5.87
C TRP A 244 -7.85 1.04 -6.13
N ARG A 245 -7.67 0.19 -7.16
CA ARG A 245 -8.63 -0.89 -7.46
C ARG A 245 -8.66 -1.97 -6.39
N TYR A 246 -7.53 -2.24 -5.76
CA TYR A 246 -7.33 -3.30 -4.78
C TYR A 246 -6.86 -2.69 -3.45
N ALA A 247 -7.69 -1.80 -2.88
CA ALA A 247 -7.31 -1.05 -1.68
C ALA A 247 -7.45 -1.88 -0.40
N PHE A 248 -8.62 -2.48 -0.20
CA PHE A 248 -8.97 -3.18 1.03
C PHE A 248 -9.47 -4.59 0.71
N PRO A 249 -8.62 -5.63 0.76
CA PRO A 249 -9.03 -7.01 0.52
C PRO A 249 -9.93 -7.52 1.65
N GLN A 250 -10.96 -8.28 1.30
CA GLN A 250 -11.75 -9.04 2.25
C GLN A 250 -10.97 -10.29 2.66
N VAL A 251 -10.66 -10.43 3.94
CA VAL A 251 -9.86 -11.56 4.45
C VAL A 251 -10.75 -12.79 4.61
N GLN A 252 -10.34 -13.91 4.02
CA GLN A 252 -11.05 -15.19 4.10
C GLN A 252 -10.11 -16.38 4.41
N SER A 253 -8.82 -16.14 4.65
CA SER A 253 -7.85 -17.20 4.89
C SER A 253 -7.76 -17.57 6.37
N ALA A 254 -7.57 -18.89 6.63
CA ALA A 254 -7.28 -19.42 7.97
C ALA A 254 -5.77 -19.41 8.28
N LEU A 255 -4.90 -19.23 7.29
CA LEU A 255 -3.45 -19.26 7.42
C LEU A 255 -2.84 -17.91 7.02
N PRO A 256 -1.84 -17.43 7.75
CA PRO A 256 -1.20 -16.14 7.46
C PRO A 256 -0.32 -16.14 6.22
N ALA A 257 0.05 -17.32 5.72
CA ALA A 257 0.85 -17.51 4.50
C ALA A 257 0.67 -18.92 3.97
N HIS A 258 1.04 -19.18 2.73
CA HIS A 258 1.05 -20.50 2.13
C HIS A 258 2.39 -20.79 1.48
N TRP A 259 2.89 -22.02 1.65
CA TRP A 259 4.16 -22.49 1.12
C TRP A 259 4.02 -23.88 0.51
N ASP A 260 4.41 -24.05 -0.74
CA ASP A 260 4.55 -25.34 -1.42
C ASP A 260 6.04 -25.67 -1.60
N PRO A 261 6.64 -26.47 -0.73
CA PRO A 261 8.07 -26.80 -0.79
C PRO A 261 8.41 -27.66 -2.00
N LYS A 262 7.46 -28.44 -2.54
CA LYS A 262 7.69 -29.29 -3.72
C LYS A 262 7.83 -28.46 -4.99
N ARG A 263 7.09 -27.36 -5.07
CA ARG A 263 7.18 -26.44 -6.20
C ARG A 263 8.14 -25.28 -5.95
N GLY A 264 8.58 -25.05 -4.72
CA GLY A 264 9.38 -23.86 -4.39
C GLY A 264 8.59 -22.57 -4.62
N ILE A 265 7.30 -22.52 -4.24
CA ILE A 265 6.47 -21.36 -4.44
C ILE A 265 5.67 -21.01 -3.18
N GLY A 266 5.59 -19.71 -2.86
CA GLY A 266 4.88 -19.22 -1.67
C GLY A 266 4.00 -18.02 -1.95
N LEU A 267 3.02 -17.81 -1.08
CA LEU A 267 2.03 -16.76 -1.15
C LEU A 267 1.96 -16.02 0.18
N ALA A 268 2.08 -14.69 0.12
CA ALA A 268 1.89 -13.79 1.25
C ALA A 268 1.12 -12.54 0.83
N GLY A 269 0.42 -11.94 1.77
CA GLY A 269 -0.32 -10.71 1.55
C GLY A 269 -1.22 -10.37 2.73
N ASP A 270 -1.60 -9.10 2.84
CA ASP A 270 -2.53 -8.63 3.87
C ASP A 270 -3.91 -9.32 3.78
N TYR A 271 -4.32 -9.76 2.59
CA TYR A 271 -5.56 -10.52 2.36
C TYR A 271 -5.59 -11.89 3.04
N LEU A 272 -4.46 -12.37 3.56
CA LEU A 272 -4.37 -13.61 4.34
C LEU A 272 -4.48 -13.37 5.86
N VAL A 273 -4.30 -12.13 6.31
CA VAL A 273 -4.28 -11.81 7.75
C VAL A 273 -5.27 -10.70 8.11
N ALA A 274 -5.04 -9.50 7.58
CA ALA A 274 -5.90 -8.34 7.81
C ALA A 274 -5.54 -7.23 6.79
N PRO A 275 -6.52 -6.44 6.28
CA PRO A 275 -6.32 -5.43 5.26
C PRO A 275 -5.62 -4.18 5.83
N ARG A 276 -4.41 -4.34 6.32
CA ARG A 276 -3.59 -3.30 6.96
C ARG A 276 -2.10 -3.60 6.87
N VAL A 277 -1.27 -2.61 7.16
CA VAL A 277 0.20 -2.70 7.10
C VAL A 277 0.74 -3.86 7.94
N GLU A 278 0.26 -4.00 9.18
CA GLU A 278 0.61 -5.10 10.05
C GLU A 278 0.28 -6.47 9.44
N GLY A 279 -0.90 -6.60 8.81
CA GLY A 279 -1.31 -7.85 8.17
C GLY A 279 -0.37 -8.29 7.06
N ALA A 280 0.08 -7.36 6.22
CA ALA A 280 1.07 -7.63 5.19
C ALA A 280 2.42 -8.05 5.79
N TRP A 281 2.87 -7.37 6.85
CA TRP A 281 4.13 -7.68 7.53
C TRP A 281 4.09 -9.06 8.20
N LEU A 282 3.02 -9.37 8.94
CA LEU A 282 2.84 -10.68 9.60
C LEU A 282 2.79 -11.81 8.58
N SER A 283 2.09 -11.62 7.46
CA SER A 283 2.02 -12.60 6.39
C SER A 283 3.40 -12.89 5.78
N GLY A 284 4.17 -11.85 5.46
CA GLY A 284 5.53 -12.01 4.95
C GLY A 284 6.47 -12.70 5.94
N LYS A 285 6.37 -12.37 7.23
CA LYS A 285 7.13 -13.01 8.31
C LYS A 285 6.78 -14.49 8.45
N ALA A 286 5.49 -14.83 8.41
CA ALA A 286 5.02 -16.22 8.48
C ALA A 286 5.54 -17.05 7.30
N LEU A 287 5.50 -16.52 6.07
CA LEU A 287 6.04 -17.21 4.90
C LEU A 287 7.54 -17.44 5.03
N ALA A 288 8.30 -16.46 5.49
CA ALA A 288 9.73 -16.60 5.73
C ALA A 288 10.06 -17.69 6.77
N ALA A 289 9.26 -17.79 7.83
CA ALA A 289 9.42 -18.83 8.84
C ALA A 289 9.12 -20.23 8.29
N MET A 290 8.07 -20.41 7.48
CA MET A 290 7.75 -21.68 6.82
C MET A 290 8.90 -22.18 5.92
N ILE A 291 9.51 -21.29 5.16
CA ILE A 291 10.64 -21.62 4.27
C ILE A 291 11.87 -22.02 5.08
N ALA A 292 12.16 -21.30 6.16
CA ALA A 292 13.31 -21.59 7.02
C ALA A 292 13.21 -22.96 7.73
N GLN A 293 12.01 -23.41 8.09
CA GLN A 293 11.77 -24.69 8.74
C GLN A 293 11.87 -25.89 7.77
N GLY A 294 11.78 -25.65 6.46
CA GLY A 294 11.87 -26.68 5.43
C GLY A 294 13.28 -26.86 4.85
N LYS A 295 14.30 -26.22 5.42
CA LYS A 295 15.72 -26.40 5.04
C LYS A 295 16.34 -27.65 5.64
#